data_94c7222063a1b9ff3def3bf3312d56d2
#
_entry.id   94c7222063a1b9ff3def3bf3312d56d2
#
_cell.length_a   1.000
_cell.length_b   1.000
_cell.length_c   1.000
_cell.angle_alpha   90.00
_cell.angle_beta   90.00
_cell.angle_gamma   90.00
#
_symmetry.space_group_name_H-M   'P 1'
#
loop_
_entity.id
_entity.type
_entity.pdbx_description
1 polymer ?
#
loop_
_entity_poly.entity_id
_entity_poly.type
_entity_poly.pdbx_seq_one_letter_code
_entity_poly.pdbx_strand_id
1 'polypeptide(L)'
;MHILIAGLHAPHAPRLQSLLGPEHRVEGIPAFADTGEIAADVVVCNQINPQQAARLRCRLLQVPGAGWEQIACEALPAGLPVSNVHGHEVPIAEFTLHAVLEHQLQLWKYPARLDAQAWAEVYKARPQHDEAWGKTLV
;
A
#
# COMPACT_ATOMS: atom_id res chain seq x y z
N MET A 1 9.93 -14.60 17.68
CA MET A 1 8.91 -14.93 16.66
C MET A 1 9.56 -14.99 15.28
N HIS A 2 9.05 -15.87 14.42
CA HIS A 2 9.38 -15.90 12.99
C HIS A 2 8.25 -15.23 12.19
N ILE A 3 8.59 -14.20 11.43
CA ILE A 3 7.66 -13.44 10.57
C ILE A 3 8.09 -13.65 9.11
N LEU A 4 7.21 -14.20 8.31
CA LEU A 4 7.43 -14.45 6.89
C LEU A 4 6.62 -13.47 6.06
N ILE A 5 7.29 -12.66 5.25
CA ILE A 5 6.67 -11.67 4.36
C ILE A 5 6.80 -12.16 2.93
N ALA A 6 5.68 -12.41 2.26
CA ALA A 6 5.67 -12.93 0.89
C ALA A 6 5.16 -11.89 -0.12
N GLY A 7 5.72 -11.91 -1.33
CA GLY A 7 5.27 -11.12 -2.45
C GLY A 7 5.74 -9.67 -2.41
N LEU A 8 4.84 -8.75 -2.76
CA LEU A 8 5.14 -7.32 -2.96
C LEU A 8 5.88 -6.65 -1.80
N HIS A 9 5.58 -7.07 -0.56
CA HIS A 9 6.16 -6.47 0.64
C HIS A 9 7.43 -7.17 1.15
N ALA A 10 7.87 -8.26 0.52
CA ALA A 10 9.10 -8.97 0.89
C ALA A 10 10.35 -8.08 0.99
N PRO A 11 10.57 -7.07 0.11
CA PRO A 11 11.70 -6.16 0.22
C PRO A 11 11.75 -5.31 1.50
N HIS A 12 10.63 -5.22 2.23
CA HIS A 12 10.56 -4.48 3.50
C HIS A 12 11.00 -5.30 4.72
N ALA A 13 11.29 -6.60 4.56
CA ALA A 13 11.72 -7.47 5.66
C ALA A 13 12.93 -6.92 6.44
N PRO A 14 14.01 -6.41 5.80
CA PRO A 14 15.15 -5.86 6.56
C PRO A 14 14.78 -4.64 7.43
N ARG A 15 13.87 -3.79 6.92
CA ARG A 15 13.37 -2.64 7.69
C ARG A 15 12.57 -3.10 8.90
N LEU A 16 11.68 -4.06 8.73
CA LEU A 16 10.90 -4.61 9.85
C LEU A 16 11.80 -5.32 10.85
N GLN A 17 12.80 -6.08 10.39
CA GLN A 17 13.79 -6.71 11.25
C GLN A 17 14.51 -5.69 12.12
N SER A 18 14.92 -4.55 11.56
CA SER A 18 15.62 -3.50 12.32
C SER A 18 14.73 -2.83 13.38
N LEU A 19 13.43 -2.77 13.14
CA LEU A 19 12.46 -2.19 14.09
C LEU A 19 12.11 -3.14 15.23
N LEU A 20 12.07 -4.45 14.96
CA LEU A 20 11.68 -5.46 15.94
C LEU A 20 12.84 -5.95 16.82
N GLY A 21 14.08 -5.76 16.36
CA GLY A 21 15.25 -6.23 17.10
C GLY A 21 15.68 -7.67 16.76
N PRO A 22 16.83 -8.10 17.34
CA PRO A 22 17.48 -9.38 16.98
C PRO A 22 16.77 -10.62 17.52
N GLU A 23 15.89 -10.47 18.51
CA GLU A 23 15.12 -11.57 19.12
C GLU A 23 14.00 -12.09 18.22
N HIS A 24 13.72 -11.39 17.11
CA HIS A 24 12.78 -11.81 16.10
C HIS A 24 13.50 -12.14 14.80
N ARG A 25 12.95 -13.09 14.03
CA ARG A 25 13.41 -13.40 12.67
C ARG A 25 12.37 -12.90 11.69
N VAL A 26 12.77 -11.98 10.80
CA VAL A 26 11.93 -11.50 9.71
C VAL A 26 12.54 -11.94 8.39
N GLU A 27 11.76 -12.66 7.62
CA GLU A 27 12.17 -13.22 6.33
C GLU A 27 11.27 -12.71 5.22
N GLY A 28 11.87 -12.24 4.13
CA GLY A 28 11.16 -11.82 2.92
C GLY A 28 11.38 -12.81 1.79
N ILE A 29 10.29 -13.29 1.17
CA ILE A 29 10.34 -14.19 0.02
C ILE A 29 9.52 -13.60 -1.14
N PRO A 30 9.98 -13.71 -2.40
CA PRO A 30 9.26 -13.16 -3.54
C PRO A 30 7.92 -13.87 -3.78
N ALA A 31 7.83 -15.15 -3.47
CA ALA A 31 6.62 -15.96 -3.58
C ALA A 31 6.72 -17.18 -2.66
N PHE A 32 5.59 -17.75 -2.30
CA PHE A 32 5.56 -19.04 -1.62
C PHE A 32 6.03 -20.16 -2.58
N ALA A 33 6.77 -21.12 -2.05
CA ALA A 33 7.13 -22.32 -2.80
C ALA A 33 5.87 -23.10 -3.21
N ASP A 34 5.97 -23.85 -4.30
CA ASP A 34 4.83 -24.61 -4.83
C ASP A 34 4.47 -25.84 -3.96
N THR A 35 5.41 -26.30 -3.14
CA THR A 35 5.24 -27.46 -2.28
C THR A 35 5.77 -27.20 -0.87
N GLY A 36 5.42 -28.07 0.07
CA GLY A 36 5.85 -27.99 1.46
C GLY A 36 4.96 -27.10 2.32
N GLU A 37 5.20 -27.08 3.62
CA GLU A 37 4.49 -26.23 4.57
C GLU A 37 4.98 -24.78 4.48
N ILE A 38 4.05 -23.85 4.71
CA ILE A 38 4.35 -22.42 4.89
C ILE A 38 4.30 -22.14 6.39
N ALA A 39 5.45 -22.30 7.06
CA ALA A 39 5.51 -22.26 8.52
C ALA A 39 6.20 -21.01 9.04
N ALA A 40 5.48 -20.23 9.85
CA ALA A 40 5.97 -19.05 10.58
C ALA A 40 5.03 -18.75 11.75
N ASP A 41 5.42 -17.91 12.71
CA ASP A 41 4.48 -17.40 13.71
C ASP A 41 3.47 -16.45 13.07
N VAL A 42 3.93 -15.57 12.19
CA VAL A 42 3.13 -14.61 11.43
C VAL A 42 3.48 -14.71 9.96
N VAL A 43 2.47 -14.85 9.11
CA VAL A 43 2.61 -14.76 7.66
C VAL A 43 1.99 -13.45 7.18
N VAL A 44 2.74 -12.70 6.38
CA VAL A 44 2.29 -11.43 5.79
C VAL A 44 2.22 -11.59 4.28
N CYS A 45 1.06 -11.43 3.68
CA CYS A 45 0.90 -11.48 2.21
C CYS A 45 -0.37 -10.76 1.76
N ASN A 46 -0.37 -10.24 0.52
CA ASN A 46 -1.55 -9.64 -0.11
C ASN A 46 -2.45 -10.67 -0.79
N GLN A 47 -1.88 -11.81 -1.17
CA GLN A 47 -2.59 -12.85 -1.89
C GLN A 47 -2.12 -14.22 -1.47
N ILE A 48 -3.04 -15.15 -1.43
CA ILE A 48 -2.77 -16.56 -1.19
C ILE A 48 -3.86 -17.40 -1.86
N ASN A 49 -3.44 -18.34 -2.69
CA ASN A 49 -4.36 -19.25 -3.37
C ASN A 49 -4.81 -20.40 -2.45
N PRO A 50 -5.84 -21.18 -2.83
CA PRO A 50 -6.35 -22.26 -1.98
C PRO A 50 -5.30 -23.33 -1.62
N GLN A 51 -4.42 -23.70 -2.56
CA GLN A 51 -3.37 -24.70 -2.31
C GLN A 51 -2.34 -24.18 -1.31
N GLN A 52 -1.97 -22.92 -1.39
CA GLN A 52 -1.06 -22.26 -0.45
C GLN A 52 -1.72 -22.09 0.93
N ALA A 53 -2.99 -21.63 0.95
CA ALA A 53 -3.75 -21.42 2.18
C ALA A 53 -3.87 -22.70 3.02
N ALA A 54 -4.14 -23.85 2.39
CA ALA A 54 -4.23 -25.14 3.07
C ALA A 54 -2.91 -25.59 3.71
N ARG A 55 -1.77 -25.06 3.25
CA ARG A 55 -0.42 -25.40 3.74
C ARG A 55 0.10 -24.45 4.83
N LEU A 56 -0.66 -23.41 5.18
CA LEU A 56 -0.27 -22.49 6.23
C LEU A 56 -0.18 -23.17 7.59
N ARG A 57 0.91 -22.84 8.29
CA ARG A 57 1.13 -23.18 9.71
C ARG A 57 1.63 -21.92 10.41
N CYS A 58 0.68 -21.07 10.78
CA CYS A 58 0.97 -19.82 11.46
C CYS A 58 -0.09 -19.50 12.52
N ARG A 59 0.19 -18.55 13.36
CA ARG A 59 -0.70 -18.07 14.44
C ARG A 59 -1.51 -16.86 13.99
N LEU A 60 -1.04 -16.15 12.95
CA LEU A 60 -1.68 -14.97 12.39
C LEU A 60 -1.37 -14.87 10.90
N LEU A 61 -2.37 -14.61 10.09
CA LEU A 61 -2.21 -14.13 8.73
C LEU A 61 -2.48 -12.61 8.71
N GLN A 62 -1.49 -11.82 8.37
CA GLN A 62 -1.59 -10.38 8.22
C GLN A 62 -1.68 -10.00 6.74
N VAL A 63 -2.75 -9.33 6.37
CA VAL A 63 -2.91 -8.71 5.06
C VAL A 63 -2.46 -7.25 5.17
N PRO A 64 -1.41 -6.83 4.44
CA PRO A 64 -0.87 -5.46 4.55
C PRO A 64 -1.66 -4.41 3.76
N GLY A 65 -2.91 -4.68 3.45
CA GLY A 65 -3.86 -3.81 2.78
C GLY A 65 -5.25 -3.91 3.42
N ALA A 66 -6.18 -3.05 3.02
CA ALA A 66 -7.56 -3.11 3.48
C ALA A 66 -8.35 -4.24 2.79
N GLY A 67 -8.09 -4.45 1.51
CA GLY A 67 -8.72 -5.51 0.72
C GLY A 67 -8.15 -6.89 1.04
N TRP A 68 -9.02 -7.87 1.06
CA TRP A 68 -8.71 -9.28 1.33
C TRP A 68 -9.30 -10.23 0.29
N GLU A 69 -9.74 -9.69 -0.82
CA GLU A 69 -10.39 -10.43 -1.91
C GLU A 69 -9.46 -11.47 -2.56
N GLN A 70 -8.15 -11.29 -2.42
CA GLN A 70 -7.14 -12.21 -2.93
C GLN A 70 -6.66 -13.24 -1.89
N ILE A 71 -7.32 -13.29 -0.74
CA ILE A 71 -7.08 -14.29 0.30
C ILE A 71 -8.11 -15.41 0.15
N ALA A 72 -7.66 -16.62 -0.11
CA ALA A 72 -8.54 -17.79 -0.19
C ALA A 72 -9.03 -18.21 1.21
N CYS A 73 -9.87 -17.39 1.83
CA CYS A 73 -10.31 -17.52 3.22
C CYS A 73 -10.93 -18.89 3.53
N GLU A 74 -11.68 -19.45 2.57
CA GLU A 74 -12.35 -20.75 2.71
C GLU A 74 -11.36 -21.94 2.83
N ALA A 75 -10.14 -21.75 2.36
CA ALA A 75 -9.08 -22.78 2.40
C ALA A 75 -8.10 -22.59 3.56
N LEU A 76 -8.26 -21.53 4.37
CA LEU A 76 -7.42 -21.31 5.54
C LEU A 76 -7.65 -22.37 6.62
N PRO A 77 -6.64 -22.68 7.44
CA PRO A 77 -6.82 -23.51 8.63
C PRO A 77 -7.94 -22.98 9.52
N ALA A 78 -8.78 -23.89 10.03
CA ALA A 78 -9.90 -23.50 10.88
C ALA A 78 -9.43 -22.72 12.12
N GLY A 79 -10.06 -21.56 12.36
CA GLY A 79 -9.74 -20.72 13.50
C GLY A 79 -8.47 -19.88 13.36
N LEU A 80 -7.82 -19.87 12.20
CA LEU A 80 -6.67 -19.00 11.98
C LEU A 80 -7.12 -17.53 11.99
N PRO A 81 -6.58 -16.68 12.88
CA PRO A 81 -6.84 -15.25 12.84
C PRO A 81 -6.30 -14.62 11.56
N VAL A 82 -7.13 -13.78 10.93
CA VAL A 82 -6.74 -12.94 9.79
C VAL A 82 -6.92 -11.49 10.19
N SER A 83 -5.90 -10.68 9.98
CA SER A 83 -5.94 -9.24 10.21
C SER A 83 -5.62 -8.48 8.93
N ASN A 84 -6.23 -7.33 8.72
CA ASN A 84 -5.95 -6.41 7.65
C ASN A 84 -5.60 -5.02 8.19
N VAL A 85 -5.37 -4.05 7.30
CA VAL A 85 -4.97 -2.69 7.67
C VAL A 85 -6.10 -1.71 7.35
N HIS A 86 -6.33 -0.77 8.25
CA HIS A 86 -7.26 0.35 8.07
C HIS A 86 -6.53 1.69 8.27
N GLY A 87 -7.15 2.80 7.85
CA GLY A 87 -6.66 4.16 8.07
C GLY A 87 -5.78 4.73 6.95
N HIS A 88 -5.46 3.95 5.91
CA HIS A 88 -4.72 4.45 4.74
C HIS A 88 -5.63 5.07 3.66
N GLU A 89 -6.93 5.04 3.84
CA GLU A 89 -7.91 5.76 3.03
C GLU A 89 -7.72 7.27 3.09
N VAL A 90 -7.28 7.81 4.22
CA VAL A 90 -7.04 9.25 4.39
C VAL A 90 -5.94 9.75 3.44
N PRO A 91 -4.70 9.22 3.47
CA PRO A 91 -3.67 9.67 2.53
C PRO A 91 -4.00 9.38 1.07
N ILE A 92 -4.78 8.32 0.78
CA ILE A 92 -5.26 8.06 -0.58
C ILE A 92 -6.24 9.15 -1.03
N ALA A 93 -7.17 9.55 -0.17
CA ALA A 93 -8.11 10.63 -0.47
C ALA A 93 -7.40 11.97 -0.68
N GLU A 94 -6.43 12.30 0.15
CA GLU A 94 -5.60 13.51 0.01
C GLU A 94 -4.82 13.50 -1.31
N PHE A 95 -4.19 12.36 -1.65
CA PHE A 95 -3.49 12.21 -2.92
C PHE A 95 -4.43 12.36 -4.12
N THR A 96 -5.62 11.76 -4.05
CA THR A 96 -6.63 11.83 -5.11
C THR A 96 -7.10 13.28 -5.29
N LEU A 97 -7.42 13.98 -4.19
CA LEU A 97 -7.81 15.39 -4.22
C LEU A 97 -6.70 16.26 -4.81
N HIS A 98 -5.45 16.05 -4.38
CA HIS A 98 -4.30 16.74 -4.94
C HIS A 98 -4.20 16.52 -6.46
N ALA A 99 -4.28 15.27 -6.92
CA ALA A 99 -4.20 14.94 -8.34
C ALA A 99 -5.31 15.61 -9.17
N VAL A 100 -6.54 15.65 -8.64
CA VAL A 100 -7.67 16.34 -9.30
C VAL A 100 -7.41 17.84 -9.40
N LEU A 101 -7.01 18.48 -8.30
CA LEU A 101 -6.71 19.91 -8.29
C LEU A 101 -5.53 20.26 -9.18
N GLU A 102 -4.45 19.50 -9.14
CA GLU A 102 -3.28 19.65 -10.00
C GLU A 102 -3.65 19.58 -11.47
N HIS A 103 -4.49 18.60 -11.84
CA HIS A 103 -4.99 18.45 -13.20
C HIS A 103 -5.82 19.64 -13.65
N GLN A 104 -6.72 20.13 -12.82
CA GLN A 104 -7.62 21.25 -13.16
C GLN A 104 -6.88 22.59 -13.21
N LEU A 105 -6.08 22.86 -12.19
CA LEU A 105 -5.35 24.13 -12.03
C LEU A 105 -4.10 24.21 -12.91
N GLN A 106 -3.58 23.05 -13.37
CA GLN A 106 -2.41 22.97 -14.25
C GLN A 106 -1.19 23.73 -13.68
N LEU A 107 -0.87 23.48 -12.41
CA LEU A 107 0.14 24.23 -11.68
C LEU A 107 1.54 24.20 -12.33
N TRP A 108 1.83 23.19 -13.16
CA TRP A 108 3.06 23.12 -13.95
C TRP A 108 3.21 24.27 -14.97
N LYS A 109 2.14 25.03 -15.27
CA LYS A 109 2.20 26.22 -16.11
C LYS A 109 2.72 27.46 -15.38
N TYR A 110 2.85 27.36 -14.05
CA TYR A 110 3.30 28.47 -13.22
C TYR A 110 4.77 28.28 -12.85
N PRO A 111 5.51 29.37 -12.56
CA PRO A 111 6.90 29.26 -12.12
C PRO A 111 6.99 28.55 -10.77
N ALA A 112 8.04 27.73 -10.60
CA ALA A 112 8.28 26.97 -9.37
C ALA A 112 8.46 27.86 -8.13
N ARG A 113 8.86 29.13 -8.35
CA ARG A 113 9.00 30.15 -7.32
C ARG A 113 8.16 31.38 -7.71
N LEU A 114 7.27 31.78 -6.85
CA LEU A 114 6.40 32.93 -7.04
C LEU A 114 6.93 34.12 -6.20
N ASP A 115 7.84 34.89 -6.77
CA ASP A 115 8.26 36.19 -6.25
C ASP A 115 7.48 37.33 -6.91
N ALA A 116 7.78 38.57 -6.54
CA ALA A 116 7.06 39.75 -7.04
C ALA A 116 7.15 39.92 -8.57
N GLN A 117 8.29 39.55 -9.17
CA GLN A 117 8.49 39.63 -10.62
C GLN A 117 7.69 38.51 -11.32
N ALA A 118 7.84 37.26 -10.88
CA ALA A 118 7.10 36.13 -11.39
C ALA A 118 5.59 36.31 -11.25
N TRP A 119 5.15 36.86 -10.12
CA TRP A 119 3.74 37.23 -9.93
C TRP A 119 3.25 38.23 -10.97
N ALA A 120 4.01 39.30 -11.22
CA ALA A 120 3.63 40.32 -12.21
C ALA A 120 3.52 39.72 -13.63
N GLU A 121 4.42 38.78 -13.99
CA GLU A 121 4.39 38.09 -15.28
C GLU A 121 3.18 37.15 -15.38
N VAL A 122 2.93 36.31 -14.35
CA VAL A 122 1.77 35.42 -14.31
C VAL A 122 0.46 36.20 -14.38
N TYR A 123 0.37 37.30 -13.64
CA TYR A 123 -0.81 38.17 -13.62
C TYR A 123 -1.11 38.77 -15.01
N LYS A 124 -0.08 39.13 -15.77
CA LYS A 124 -0.23 39.61 -17.14
C LYS A 124 -0.60 38.48 -18.11
N ALA A 125 0.07 37.33 -17.98
CA ALA A 125 -0.13 36.19 -18.86
C ALA A 125 -1.49 35.52 -18.67
N ARG A 126 -2.02 35.53 -17.43
CA ARG A 126 -3.31 34.90 -17.06
C ARG A 126 -3.46 33.50 -17.67
N PRO A 127 -2.60 32.54 -17.33
CA PRO A 127 -2.70 31.21 -17.92
C PRO A 127 -4.07 30.62 -17.67
N GLN A 128 -4.66 30.09 -18.72
CA GLN A 128 -5.99 29.48 -18.65
C GLN A 128 -5.89 28.15 -17.90
N HIS A 129 -6.78 27.94 -16.96
CA HIS A 129 -6.97 26.69 -16.22
C HIS A 129 -8.47 26.41 -16.10
N ASP A 130 -8.82 25.21 -15.72
CA ASP A 130 -10.19 24.82 -15.40
C ASP A 130 -10.39 24.80 -13.88
N GLU A 131 -11.62 24.51 -13.45
CA GLU A 131 -12.00 24.43 -12.04
C GLU A 131 -12.56 23.03 -11.72
N ALA A 132 -12.37 22.57 -10.50
CA ALA A 132 -12.94 21.30 -10.04
C ALA A 132 -14.44 21.44 -9.71
N TRP A 133 -14.93 22.69 -9.57
CA TRP A 133 -16.32 22.95 -9.25
C TRP A 133 -17.27 22.40 -10.32
N GLY A 134 -18.30 21.66 -9.87
CA GLY A 134 -19.32 21.09 -10.76
C GLY A 134 -18.84 19.91 -11.61
N LYS A 135 -17.61 19.42 -11.43
CA LYS A 135 -17.08 18.25 -12.14
C LYS A 135 -17.44 16.96 -11.39
N THR A 136 -17.55 15.88 -12.14
CA THR A 136 -17.73 14.54 -11.60
C THR A 136 -16.43 13.76 -11.81
N LEU A 137 -15.94 13.13 -10.76
CA LEU A 137 -14.82 12.19 -10.82
C LEU A 137 -15.40 10.78 -11.04
N VAL A 138 -14.95 10.10 -12.10
CA VAL A 138 -15.39 8.74 -12.46
C VAL A 138 -14.21 7.80 -12.43
#